data_0469935b71ab172552bcf034876f5018
#
_entry.id   0469935b71ab172552bcf034876f5018
#
_cell.length_a   1.000
_cell.length_b   1.000
_cell.length_c   1.000
_cell.angle_alpha   90.00
_cell.angle_beta   90.00
_cell.angle_gamma   90.00
#
_symmetry.space_group_name_H-M   'P 1'
#
loop_
_entity.id
_entity.type
_entity.pdbx_description
1 polymer ?
#
loop_
_entity_poly.entity_id
_entity_poly.type
_entity_poly.pdbx_seq_one_letter_code
_entity_poly.pdbx_strand_id
1 'polypeptide(L)'
;MREAILWFLTAVECFFILYMVGYASFLFLSVTVGTSDLYAARRRNLLRNELSNDYYVPVSVIVPAHNEGVTIEATIQSLLALDYKLYEIIVVDDGSTDDTVQVLREAFRMQPISRPIQRRIPCRPEVAVYETRAWKVPITLVSKENGGKADALNMGVSVSNYPYFLCMDADSVLQQDSLEKIVRPVLEDERVVAVGGTVRPCNGATI
;
A
#
# COMPACT_ATOMS: atom_id res chain seq x y z
N MET A 1 -1.80 69.87 -10.98
CA MET A 1 -1.85 68.89 -9.86
C MET A 1 -3.08 68.00 -9.96
N ARG A 2 -4.31 68.52 -10.03
CA ARG A 2 -5.54 67.70 -10.02
C ARG A 2 -5.62 66.71 -11.19
N GLU A 3 -5.27 67.15 -12.39
CA GLU A 3 -5.26 66.25 -13.57
C GLU A 3 -4.21 65.14 -13.50
N ALA A 4 -3.02 65.41 -12.98
CA ALA A 4 -1.97 64.41 -12.81
C ALA A 4 -2.38 63.34 -11.80
N ILE A 5 -3.09 63.70 -10.74
CA ILE A 5 -3.64 62.75 -9.75
C ILE A 5 -4.72 61.89 -10.40
N LEU A 6 -5.61 62.45 -11.22
CA LEU A 6 -6.63 61.70 -11.92
C LEU A 6 -6.03 60.68 -12.88
N TRP A 7 -5.04 61.09 -13.69
CA TRP A 7 -4.32 60.17 -14.57
C TRP A 7 -3.62 59.02 -13.83
N PHE A 8 -3.01 59.36 -12.69
CA PHE A 8 -2.37 58.33 -11.84
C PHE A 8 -3.40 57.33 -11.29
N LEU A 9 -4.54 57.82 -10.78
CA LEU A 9 -5.60 56.93 -10.26
C LEU A 9 -6.18 56.05 -11.37
N THR A 10 -6.42 56.57 -12.55
CA THR A 10 -6.91 55.80 -13.72
C THR A 10 -5.89 54.74 -14.13
N ALA A 11 -4.60 55.07 -14.15
CA ALA A 11 -3.56 54.08 -14.45
C ALA A 11 -3.52 52.92 -13.43
N VAL A 12 -3.68 53.24 -12.15
CA VAL A 12 -3.76 52.23 -11.06
C VAL A 12 -5.01 51.36 -11.23
N GLU A 13 -6.18 51.97 -11.52
CA GLU A 13 -7.40 51.21 -11.78
C GLU A 13 -7.24 50.24 -12.97
N CYS A 14 -6.71 50.74 -14.10
CA CYS A 14 -6.46 49.90 -15.26
C CYS A 14 -5.51 48.75 -14.96
N PHE A 15 -4.47 48.98 -14.18
CA PHE A 15 -3.53 47.95 -13.75
C PHE A 15 -4.24 46.87 -12.90
N PHE A 16 -5.06 47.27 -11.92
CA PHE A 16 -5.80 46.31 -11.10
C PHE A 16 -6.82 45.51 -11.90
N ILE A 17 -7.53 46.15 -12.83
CA ILE A 17 -8.48 45.44 -13.70
C ILE A 17 -7.74 44.39 -14.55
N LEU A 18 -6.62 44.75 -15.17
CA LEU A 18 -5.82 43.84 -15.99
C LEU A 18 -5.27 42.66 -15.15
N TYR A 19 -4.79 42.96 -13.95
CA TYR A 19 -4.32 41.96 -13.01
C TYR A 19 -5.43 40.99 -12.61
N MET A 20 -6.62 41.51 -12.26
CA MET A 20 -7.75 40.66 -11.86
C MET A 20 -8.26 39.79 -13.01
N VAL A 21 -8.29 40.29 -14.25
CA VAL A 21 -8.66 39.49 -15.41
C VAL A 21 -7.62 38.38 -15.67
N GLY A 22 -6.34 38.70 -15.59
CA GLY A 22 -5.27 37.70 -15.73
C GLY A 22 -5.33 36.62 -14.66
N TYR A 23 -5.55 37.02 -13.42
CA TYR A 23 -5.66 36.09 -12.28
C TYR A 23 -6.90 35.18 -12.40
N ALA A 24 -8.05 35.75 -12.74
CA ALA A 24 -9.28 34.99 -12.95
C ALA A 24 -9.12 33.98 -14.12
N SER A 25 -8.48 34.40 -15.22
CA SER A 25 -8.18 33.54 -16.37
C SER A 25 -7.25 32.38 -15.97
N PHE A 26 -6.24 32.65 -15.17
CA PHE A 26 -5.32 31.62 -14.64
C PHE A 26 -6.06 30.64 -13.76
N LEU A 27 -6.90 31.08 -12.82
CA LEU A 27 -7.69 30.20 -11.98
C LEU A 27 -8.66 29.35 -12.80
N PHE A 28 -9.34 29.94 -13.76
CA PHE A 28 -10.27 29.22 -14.65
C PHE A 28 -9.52 28.12 -15.42
N LEU A 29 -8.37 28.43 -16.00
CA LEU A 29 -7.55 27.48 -16.73
C LEU A 29 -7.08 26.33 -15.80
N SER A 30 -6.60 26.67 -14.60
CA SER A 30 -6.13 25.69 -13.61
C SER A 30 -7.24 24.72 -13.18
N VAL A 31 -8.45 25.23 -12.93
CA VAL A 31 -9.61 24.41 -12.59
C VAL A 31 -10.03 23.52 -13.75
N THR A 32 -10.08 24.06 -14.98
CA THR A 32 -10.51 23.28 -16.16
C THR A 32 -9.53 22.16 -16.50
N VAL A 33 -8.21 22.43 -16.45
CA VAL A 33 -7.18 21.42 -16.68
C VAL A 33 -7.24 20.36 -15.56
N GLY A 34 -7.29 20.77 -14.29
CA GLY A 34 -7.36 19.83 -13.17
C GLY A 34 -8.61 18.95 -13.17
N THR A 35 -9.77 19.50 -13.54
CA THR A 35 -11.01 18.73 -13.65
C THR A 35 -11.01 17.77 -14.84
N SER A 36 -10.41 18.16 -15.97
CA SER A 36 -10.31 17.30 -17.16
C SER A 36 -9.48 16.06 -16.90
N ASP A 37 -8.37 16.19 -16.18
CA ASP A 37 -7.50 15.08 -15.82
C ASP A 37 -8.18 14.11 -14.82
N LEU A 38 -8.87 14.68 -13.83
CA LEU A 38 -9.66 13.88 -12.88
C LEU A 38 -10.81 13.13 -13.56
N TYR A 39 -11.49 13.78 -14.51
CA TYR A 39 -12.59 13.17 -15.26
C TYR A 39 -12.08 12.06 -16.19
N ALA A 40 -10.95 12.29 -16.87
CA ALA A 40 -10.30 11.31 -17.71
C ALA A 40 -9.80 10.10 -16.92
N ALA A 41 -9.23 10.32 -15.72
CA ALA A 41 -8.81 9.27 -14.82
C ALA A 41 -10.01 8.45 -14.30
N ARG A 42 -11.11 9.11 -13.89
CA ARG A 42 -12.33 8.45 -13.43
C ARG A 42 -13.01 7.64 -14.54
N ARG A 43 -13.09 8.18 -15.77
CA ARG A 43 -13.66 7.49 -16.91
C ARG A 43 -12.82 6.28 -17.31
N ARG A 44 -11.50 6.39 -17.31
CA ARG A 44 -10.59 5.25 -17.54
C ARG A 44 -10.83 4.15 -16.51
N ASN A 45 -10.97 4.50 -15.23
CA ASN A 45 -11.24 3.53 -14.17
C ASN A 45 -12.60 2.83 -14.32
N LEU A 46 -13.65 3.54 -14.74
CA LEU A 46 -14.98 2.94 -14.96
C LEU A 46 -14.99 1.97 -16.15
N LEU A 47 -14.44 2.38 -17.30
CA LEU A 47 -14.37 1.51 -18.49
C LEU A 47 -13.48 0.28 -18.27
N ARG A 48 -12.53 0.38 -17.40
CA ARG A 48 -11.57 -0.66 -17.07
C ARG A 48 -12.12 -1.71 -16.12
N ASN A 49 -12.94 -1.32 -15.15
CA ASN A 49 -13.64 -2.27 -14.27
C ASN A 49 -14.55 -3.23 -15.05
N GLU A 50 -15.05 -2.81 -16.21
CA GLU A 50 -15.84 -3.66 -17.09
C GLU A 50 -15.00 -4.62 -17.96
N LEU A 51 -13.70 -4.32 -18.17
CA LEU A 51 -12.84 -5.06 -19.11
C LEU A 51 -11.79 -5.96 -18.42
N SER A 52 -11.56 -5.85 -17.10
CA SER A 52 -10.38 -6.45 -16.45
C SER A 52 -10.67 -7.63 -15.52
N ASN A 53 -11.72 -8.41 -15.75
CA ASN A 53 -12.15 -9.43 -14.78
C ASN A 53 -11.28 -10.70 -14.68
N ASP A 54 -10.18 -10.88 -15.44
CA ASP A 54 -9.48 -12.17 -15.47
C ASP A 54 -7.94 -12.14 -15.28
N TYR A 55 -7.30 -11.00 -15.17
CA TYR A 55 -5.84 -10.96 -14.97
C TYR A 55 -5.47 -10.62 -13.52
N TYR A 56 -5.08 -11.66 -12.77
CA TYR A 56 -4.53 -11.51 -11.43
C TYR A 56 -3.02 -11.70 -11.46
N VAL A 57 -2.29 -10.71 -10.98
CA VAL A 57 -0.84 -10.82 -10.75
C VAL A 57 -0.62 -11.51 -9.40
N PRO A 58 0.17 -12.58 -9.34
CA PRO A 58 0.45 -13.24 -8.07
C PRO A 58 1.30 -12.35 -7.15
N VAL A 59 0.82 -12.14 -5.92
CA VAL A 59 1.44 -11.22 -4.94
C VAL A 59 1.72 -11.92 -3.61
N SER A 60 2.95 -11.80 -3.11
CA SER A 60 3.30 -12.20 -1.74
C SER A 60 3.16 -11.00 -0.80
N VAL A 61 2.24 -11.06 0.17
CA VAL A 61 2.07 -10.02 1.18
C VAL A 61 3.00 -10.32 2.34
N ILE A 62 4.00 -9.47 2.57
CA ILE A 62 5.02 -9.64 3.60
C ILE A 62 4.71 -8.72 4.78
N VAL A 63 4.58 -9.31 5.96
CA VAL A 63 4.27 -8.63 7.21
C VAL A 63 5.40 -8.88 8.21
N PRO A 64 6.36 -7.95 8.37
CA PRO A 64 7.35 -8.03 9.43
C PRO A 64 6.68 -7.74 10.77
N ALA A 65 6.90 -8.57 11.77
CA ALA A 65 6.35 -8.45 13.11
C ALA A 65 7.47 -8.53 14.16
N HIS A 66 7.38 -7.69 15.20
CA HIS A 66 8.24 -7.76 16.38
C HIS A 66 7.47 -7.26 17.61
N ASN A 67 7.12 -8.19 18.51
CA ASN A 67 6.30 -7.90 19.70
C ASN A 67 4.92 -7.31 19.37
N GLU A 68 4.20 -7.96 18.45
CA GLU A 68 2.90 -7.54 17.94
C GLU A 68 1.76 -8.49 18.33
N GLY A 69 1.92 -9.24 19.43
CA GLY A 69 0.96 -10.27 19.87
C GLY A 69 -0.48 -9.77 20.00
N VAL A 70 -0.68 -8.48 20.28
CA VAL A 70 -2.02 -7.87 20.44
C VAL A 70 -2.69 -7.56 19.08
N THR A 71 -1.92 -7.16 18.06
CA THR A 71 -2.44 -6.60 16.81
C THR A 71 -2.39 -7.60 15.65
N ILE A 72 -1.44 -8.51 15.68
CA ILE A 72 -1.09 -9.36 14.53
C ILE A 72 -2.24 -10.26 14.06
N GLU A 73 -3.04 -10.79 14.97
CA GLU A 73 -4.19 -11.64 14.59
C GLU A 73 -5.21 -10.85 13.76
N ALA A 74 -5.59 -9.65 14.22
CA ALA A 74 -6.53 -8.78 13.51
C ALA A 74 -5.98 -8.36 12.14
N THR A 75 -4.69 -8.09 12.05
CA THR A 75 -4.00 -7.77 10.79
C THR A 75 -4.09 -8.92 9.79
N ILE A 76 -3.76 -10.15 10.20
CA ILE A 76 -3.84 -11.31 9.30
C ILE A 76 -5.29 -11.61 8.91
N GLN A 77 -6.26 -11.47 9.83
CA GLN A 77 -7.68 -11.62 9.51
C GLN A 77 -8.13 -10.60 8.45
N SER A 78 -7.66 -9.36 8.53
CA SER A 78 -7.95 -8.33 7.52
C SER A 78 -7.37 -8.70 6.15
N LEU A 79 -6.19 -9.30 6.12
CA LEU A 79 -5.57 -9.78 4.89
C LEU A 79 -6.33 -10.96 4.27
N LEU A 80 -6.87 -11.85 5.08
CA LEU A 80 -7.72 -12.96 4.61
C LEU A 80 -9.06 -12.49 4.03
N ALA A 81 -9.50 -11.28 4.39
CA ALA A 81 -10.73 -10.66 3.88
C ALA A 81 -10.53 -9.88 2.57
N LEU A 82 -9.32 -9.83 2.01
CA LEU A 82 -9.05 -9.13 0.76
C LEU A 82 -9.81 -9.78 -0.41
N ASP A 83 -10.37 -8.94 -1.27
CA ASP A 83 -11.00 -9.37 -2.52
C ASP A 83 -9.95 -9.48 -3.63
N TYR A 84 -9.09 -10.50 -3.50
CA TYR A 84 -8.06 -10.82 -4.48
C TYR A 84 -7.88 -12.33 -4.59
N LYS A 85 -7.65 -12.86 -5.80
CA LYS A 85 -7.68 -14.31 -6.02
C LYS A 85 -6.33 -14.98 -5.82
N LEU A 86 -5.24 -14.30 -6.12
CA LEU A 86 -3.92 -14.92 -6.25
C LEU A 86 -2.87 -14.22 -5.39
N TYR A 87 -2.87 -14.53 -4.12
CA TYR A 87 -1.87 -14.01 -3.17
C TYR A 87 -1.57 -15.04 -2.08
N GLU A 88 -0.46 -14.83 -1.40
CA GLU A 88 -0.06 -15.51 -0.17
C GLU A 88 0.30 -14.50 0.92
N ILE A 89 0.26 -14.92 2.16
CA ILE A 89 0.63 -14.10 3.32
C ILE A 89 1.88 -14.69 3.95
N ILE A 90 2.91 -13.88 4.13
CA ILE A 90 4.17 -14.25 4.75
C ILE A 90 4.38 -13.35 5.95
N VAL A 91 4.26 -13.91 7.15
CA VAL A 91 4.58 -13.20 8.39
C VAL A 91 6.02 -13.53 8.76
N VAL A 92 6.82 -12.51 9.01
CA VAL A 92 8.21 -12.68 9.46
C VAL A 92 8.33 -12.14 10.88
N ASP A 93 8.39 -13.03 11.83
CA ASP A 93 8.67 -12.72 13.23
C ASP A 93 10.17 -12.47 13.41
N ASP A 94 10.53 -11.22 13.69
CA ASP A 94 11.91 -10.77 13.86
C ASP A 94 12.38 -10.93 15.32
N GLY A 95 12.28 -12.14 15.85
CA GLY A 95 12.75 -12.49 17.18
C GLY A 95 11.92 -11.82 18.27
N SER A 96 10.59 -11.91 18.19
CA SER A 96 9.70 -11.45 19.26
C SER A 96 9.97 -12.15 20.58
N THR A 97 9.81 -11.43 21.67
CA THR A 97 9.96 -11.91 23.04
C THR A 97 8.62 -12.10 23.76
N ASP A 98 7.55 -11.67 23.14
CA ASP A 98 6.16 -11.83 23.58
C ASP A 98 5.52 -13.07 22.98
N ASP A 99 4.20 -13.19 23.06
CA ASP A 99 3.41 -14.32 22.57
C ASP A 99 3.03 -14.24 21.07
N THR A 100 3.62 -13.29 20.29
CA THR A 100 3.32 -13.09 18.85
C THR A 100 3.30 -14.40 18.05
N VAL A 101 4.35 -15.21 18.16
CA VAL A 101 4.46 -16.50 17.44
C VAL A 101 3.40 -17.49 17.90
N GLN A 102 3.13 -17.55 19.20
CA GLN A 102 2.14 -18.46 19.76
C GLN A 102 0.73 -18.09 19.31
N VAL A 103 0.36 -16.82 19.39
CA VAL A 103 -0.95 -16.29 18.92
C VAL A 103 -1.19 -16.67 17.47
N LEU A 104 -0.23 -16.45 16.59
CA LEU A 104 -0.34 -16.81 15.17
C LEU A 104 -0.53 -18.31 14.94
N ARG A 105 0.27 -19.14 15.63
CA ARG A 105 0.20 -20.59 15.50
C ARG A 105 -1.16 -21.15 15.94
N GLU A 106 -1.70 -20.65 17.03
CA GLU A 106 -2.98 -21.10 17.59
C GLU A 106 -4.17 -20.59 16.76
N ALA A 107 -4.22 -19.27 16.46
CA ALA A 107 -5.32 -18.65 15.73
C ALA A 107 -5.47 -19.21 14.31
N PHE A 108 -4.35 -19.46 13.62
CA PHE A 108 -4.36 -19.91 12.22
C PHE A 108 -4.04 -21.41 12.07
N ARG A 109 -3.94 -22.18 13.15
CA ARG A 109 -3.68 -23.63 13.15
C ARG A 109 -2.43 -23.99 12.34
N MET A 110 -1.36 -23.24 12.55
CA MET A 110 -0.13 -23.41 11.80
C MET A 110 0.67 -24.62 12.28
N GLN A 111 1.23 -25.38 11.35
CA GLN A 111 2.04 -26.54 11.62
C GLN A 111 3.51 -26.26 11.32
N PRO A 112 4.45 -26.75 12.14
CA PRO A 112 5.87 -26.61 11.83
C PRO A 112 6.22 -27.42 10.58
N ILE A 113 7.03 -26.80 9.72
CA ILE A 113 7.53 -27.45 8.51
C ILE A 113 9.04 -27.33 8.41
N SER A 114 9.66 -28.30 7.75
CA SER A 114 11.06 -28.23 7.35
C SER A 114 11.13 -27.80 5.89
N ARG A 115 11.35 -26.51 5.66
CA ARG A 115 11.49 -25.94 4.32
C ARG A 115 12.84 -25.26 4.22
N PRO A 116 13.73 -25.68 3.31
CA PRO A 116 14.97 -24.94 3.06
C PRO A 116 14.64 -23.58 2.44
N ILE A 117 15.15 -22.52 3.07
CA ILE A 117 14.98 -21.14 2.55
C ILE A 117 16.21 -20.77 1.76
N GLN A 118 16.04 -20.52 0.47
CA GLN A 118 17.08 -19.98 -0.37
C GLN A 118 17.17 -18.47 -0.15
N ARG A 119 18.10 -18.03 0.70
CA ARG A 119 18.32 -16.62 1.00
C ARG A 119 18.86 -15.89 -0.23
N ARG A 120 17.99 -15.24 -0.97
CA ARG A 120 18.34 -14.44 -2.15
C ARG A 120 19.02 -13.14 -1.77
N ILE A 121 18.68 -12.60 -0.60
CA ILE A 121 19.22 -11.39 -0.02
C ILE A 121 19.78 -11.75 1.35
N PRO A 122 20.95 -11.21 1.77
CA PRO A 122 21.50 -11.48 3.09
C PRO A 122 20.51 -11.09 4.21
N CYS A 123 20.24 -12.03 5.12
CA CYS A 123 19.41 -11.84 6.30
C CYS A 123 19.82 -12.84 7.38
N ARG A 124 19.43 -12.59 8.64
CA ARG A 124 19.68 -13.49 9.76
C ARG A 124 18.93 -14.80 9.60
N PRO A 125 19.42 -15.91 10.20
CA PRO A 125 18.86 -17.22 9.99
C PRO A 125 17.45 -17.35 10.59
N GLU A 126 16.65 -18.19 9.95
CA GLU A 126 15.40 -18.69 10.49
C GLU A 126 15.64 -19.62 11.67
N VAL A 127 14.77 -19.52 12.67
CA VAL A 127 14.71 -20.41 13.83
C VAL A 127 13.67 -21.50 13.60
N ALA A 128 12.51 -21.12 13.05
CA ALA A 128 11.42 -22.03 12.75
C ALA A 128 10.54 -21.50 11.61
N VAL A 129 9.93 -22.42 10.88
CA VAL A 129 8.96 -22.09 9.82
C VAL A 129 7.67 -22.86 10.09
N TYR A 130 6.54 -22.17 9.96
CA TYR A 130 5.21 -22.74 10.13
C TYR A 130 4.36 -22.40 8.92
N GLU A 131 3.51 -23.32 8.50
CA GLU A 131 2.56 -23.08 7.42
C GLU A 131 1.16 -23.55 7.80
N THR A 132 0.17 -22.93 7.18
CA THR A 132 -1.20 -23.43 7.18
C THR A 132 -1.79 -23.34 5.78
N ARG A 133 -2.59 -24.35 5.43
CA ARG A 133 -3.43 -24.38 4.21
C ARG A 133 -4.90 -24.57 4.55
N ALA A 134 -5.26 -24.35 5.81
CA ALA A 134 -6.64 -24.47 6.27
C ALA A 134 -7.53 -23.31 5.75
N TRP A 135 -6.92 -22.26 5.25
CA TRP A 135 -7.58 -21.05 4.75
C TRP A 135 -7.56 -21.00 3.23
N LYS A 136 -8.40 -20.14 2.64
CA LYS A 136 -8.45 -19.88 1.19
C LYS A 136 -7.09 -19.41 0.64
N VAL A 137 -6.31 -18.73 1.49
CA VAL A 137 -5.01 -18.14 1.16
C VAL A 137 -3.93 -18.85 1.98
N PRO A 138 -2.80 -19.26 1.38
CA PRO A 138 -1.67 -19.83 2.12
C PRO A 138 -1.07 -18.79 3.08
N ILE A 139 -0.78 -19.21 4.31
CA ILE A 139 -0.10 -18.36 5.29
C ILE A 139 1.17 -19.10 5.73
N THR A 140 2.30 -18.39 5.63
CA THR A 140 3.61 -18.85 6.12
C THR A 140 4.07 -17.91 7.23
N LEU A 141 4.50 -18.47 8.35
CA LEU A 141 5.16 -17.76 9.44
C LEU A 141 6.61 -18.21 9.50
N VAL A 142 7.53 -17.27 9.44
CA VAL A 142 8.96 -17.50 9.64
C VAL A 142 9.39 -16.81 10.92
N SER A 143 9.80 -17.54 11.93
CA SER A 143 10.45 -17.00 13.12
C SER A 143 11.95 -17.01 12.90
N LYS A 144 12.63 -15.89 13.12
CA LYS A 144 14.06 -15.71 12.88
C LYS A 144 14.74 -14.97 14.02
N GLU A 145 16.08 -15.00 14.02
CA GLU A 145 16.87 -14.15 14.92
C GLU A 145 16.62 -12.67 14.61
N ASN A 146 16.52 -11.83 15.64
CA ASN A 146 16.30 -10.41 15.48
C ASN A 146 17.40 -9.74 14.65
N GLY A 147 17.02 -9.08 13.59
CA GLY A 147 17.89 -8.34 12.68
C GLY A 147 17.35 -6.96 12.27
N GLY A 148 16.14 -6.62 12.74
CA GLY A 148 15.43 -5.41 12.42
C GLY A 148 14.52 -5.53 11.20
N LYS A 149 13.64 -4.56 11.03
CA LYS A 149 12.57 -4.55 10.01
C LYS A 149 13.07 -4.85 8.59
N ALA A 150 14.18 -4.23 8.19
CA ALA A 150 14.73 -4.43 6.84
C ALA A 150 15.22 -5.88 6.64
N ASP A 151 15.82 -6.48 7.66
CA ASP A 151 16.29 -7.86 7.63
C ASP A 151 15.10 -8.85 7.60
N ALA A 152 14.02 -8.55 8.33
CA ALA A 152 12.77 -9.31 8.26
C ALA A 152 12.14 -9.25 6.87
N LEU A 153 12.12 -8.08 6.22
CA LEU A 153 11.65 -7.94 4.84
C LEU A 153 12.49 -8.74 3.85
N ASN A 154 13.83 -8.76 4.00
CA ASN A 154 14.73 -9.57 3.17
C ASN A 154 14.43 -11.06 3.30
N MET A 155 14.14 -11.53 4.51
CA MET A 155 13.69 -12.89 4.75
C MET A 155 12.35 -13.15 4.05
N GLY A 156 11.37 -12.26 4.18
CA GLY A 156 10.07 -12.38 3.51
C GLY A 156 10.19 -12.49 2.00
N VAL A 157 11.03 -11.66 1.38
CA VAL A 157 11.32 -11.73 -0.07
C VAL A 157 11.99 -13.06 -0.44
N SER A 158 12.87 -13.59 0.42
CA SER A 158 13.54 -14.87 0.17
C SER A 158 12.59 -16.07 0.27
N VAL A 159 11.52 -15.96 1.04
CA VAL A 159 10.48 -16.99 1.24
C VAL A 159 9.36 -16.89 0.20
N SER A 160 9.19 -15.73 -0.42
CA SER A 160 8.14 -15.45 -1.40
C SER A 160 8.14 -16.45 -2.55
N ASN A 161 6.95 -16.97 -2.89
CA ASN A 161 6.75 -17.84 -4.05
C ASN A 161 6.37 -17.05 -5.31
N TYR A 162 5.95 -15.80 -5.16
CA TYR A 162 5.45 -14.97 -6.25
C TYR A 162 6.45 -13.89 -6.67
N PRO A 163 6.37 -13.41 -7.92
CA PRO A 163 7.32 -12.43 -8.46
C PRO A 163 7.12 -11.02 -7.93
N TYR A 164 5.91 -10.72 -7.44
CA TYR A 164 5.59 -9.42 -6.85
C TYR A 164 5.36 -9.56 -5.36
N PHE A 165 5.80 -8.58 -4.59
CA PHE A 165 5.57 -8.55 -3.16
C PHE A 165 5.05 -7.19 -2.70
N LEU A 166 4.20 -7.22 -1.69
CA LEU A 166 3.70 -6.07 -0.95
C LEU A 166 4.24 -6.13 0.47
N CYS A 167 4.84 -5.05 0.95
CA CYS A 167 5.26 -4.92 2.35
C CYS A 167 4.26 -4.04 3.10
N MET A 168 3.84 -4.49 4.28
CA MET A 168 2.97 -3.72 5.16
C MET A 168 3.35 -3.95 6.63
N ASP A 169 3.02 -3.02 7.49
CA ASP A 169 3.29 -3.11 8.92
C ASP A 169 2.26 -4.01 9.62
N ALA A 170 2.69 -4.67 10.71
CA ALA A 170 1.87 -5.62 11.46
C ALA A 170 0.69 -4.97 12.23
N ASP A 171 0.69 -3.65 12.38
CA ASP A 171 -0.37 -2.84 12.97
C ASP A 171 -1.28 -2.14 11.95
N SER A 172 -1.08 -2.43 10.66
CA SER A 172 -1.81 -1.81 9.56
C SER A 172 -2.93 -2.71 9.05
N VAL A 173 -4.01 -2.09 8.55
CA VAL A 173 -5.17 -2.79 7.98
C VAL A 173 -5.36 -2.35 6.53
N LEU A 174 -5.49 -3.30 5.62
CA LEU A 174 -5.80 -3.03 4.22
C LEU A 174 -7.30 -3.02 3.97
N GLN A 175 -7.75 -2.13 3.08
CA GLN A 175 -9.11 -2.20 2.53
C GLN A 175 -9.21 -3.44 1.62
N GLN A 176 -10.42 -4.01 1.49
CA GLN A 176 -10.64 -5.25 0.74
C GLN A 176 -10.19 -5.18 -0.72
N ASP A 177 -10.28 -4.01 -1.34
CA ASP A 177 -9.88 -3.77 -2.74
C ASP A 177 -8.45 -3.24 -2.92
N SER A 178 -7.65 -3.21 -1.83
CA SER A 178 -6.31 -2.60 -1.84
C SER A 178 -5.34 -3.31 -2.79
N LEU A 179 -5.33 -4.65 -2.80
CA LEU A 179 -4.44 -5.40 -3.70
C LEU A 179 -4.76 -5.15 -5.17
N GLU A 180 -6.03 -5.12 -5.53
CA GLU A 180 -6.43 -4.80 -6.90
C GLU A 180 -5.96 -3.41 -7.30
N LYS A 181 -6.15 -2.40 -6.43
CA LYS A 181 -5.74 -1.02 -6.70
C LYS A 181 -4.23 -0.85 -6.82
N ILE A 182 -3.45 -1.53 -5.98
CA ILE A 182 -1.99 -1.45 -5.97
C ILE A 182 -1.37 -2.17 -7.18
N VAL A 183 -1.93 -3.28 -7.61
CA VAL A 183 -1.42 -4.06 -8.75
C VAL A 183 -1.75 -3.39 -10.08
N ARG A 184 -2.83 -2.63 -10.16
CA ARG A 184 -3.30 -2.02 -11.40
C ARG A 184 -2.24 -1.19 -12.15
N PRO A 185 -1.49 -0.26 -11.54
CA PRO A 185 -0.45 0.50 -12.25
C PRO A 185 0.64 -0.39 -12.87
N VAL A 186 0.97 -1.51 -12.22
CA VAL A 186 1.97 -2.47 -12.72
C VAL A 186 1.46 -3.17 -13.98
N LEU A 187 0.16 -3.46 -14.08
CA LEU A 187 -0.45 -4.03 -15.27
C LEU A 187 -0.58 -3.02 -16.43
N GLU A 188 -0.59 -1.74 -16.10
CA GLU A 188 -0.81 -0.67 -17.06
C GLU A 188 0.46 -0.21 -17.77
N ASP A 189 1.59 -0.27 -17.09
CA ASP A 189 2.88 0.20 -17.61
C ASP A 189 4.00 -0.71 -17.10
N GLU A 190 4.62 -1.44 -18.02
CA GLU A 190 5.74 -2.35 -17.74
C GLU A 190 6.97 -1.65 -17.12
N ARG A 191 7.05 -0.33 -17.19
CA ARG A 191 8.11 0.48 -16.59
C ARG A 191 7.88 0.74 -15.10
N VAL A 192 6.69 0.44 -14.57
CA VAL A 192 6.37 0.60 -13.16
C VAL A 192 7.04 -0.51 -12.37
N VAL A 193 8.02 -0.16 -11.55
CA VAL A 193 8.78 -1.11 -10.71
C VAL A 193 8.35 -1.08 -9.24
N ALA A 194 7.66 -0.02 -8.80
CA ALA A 194 7.15 0.11 -7.43
C ALA A 194 5.89 0.99 -7.40
N VAL A 195 4.97 0.66 -6.48
CA VAL A 195 3.73 1.41 -6.23
C VAL A 195 3.57 1.59 -4.73
N GLY A 196 3.19 2.79 -4.29
CA GLY A 196 2.90 3.09 -2.89
C GLY A 196 1.42 3.34 -2.65
N GLY A 197 0.90 2.84 -1.53
CA GLY A 197 -0.45 3.14 -1.05
C GLY A 197 -0.50 4.40 -0.18
N THR A 198 -1.71 4.92 0.07
CA THR A 198 -1.95 6.00 1.03
C THR A 198 -2.35 5.41 2.37
N VAL A 199 -1.58 5.71 3.41
CA VAL A 199 -1.90 5.32 4.79
C VAL A 199 -2.78 6.41 5.42
N ARG A 200 -3.87 5.98 6.07
CA ARG A 200 -4.78 6.86 6.83
C ARG A 200 -4.91 6.35 8.25
N PRO A 201 -4.90 7.21 9.27
CA PRO A 201 -5.13 6.79 10.64
C PRO A 201 -6.55 6.23 10.79
N CYS A 202 -6.67 5.03 11.38
CA CYS A 202 -7.96 4.39 11.68
C CYS A 202 -8.64 4.93 12.93
N ASN A 203 -7.99 5.81 13.69
CA ASN A 203 -8.57 6.42 14.90
C ASN A 203 -9.69 7.37 14.46
N GLY A 204 -10.89 6.82 14.29
CA GLY A 204 -12.06 7.53 13.86
C GLY A 204 -12.46 8.66 14.80
N ALA A 205 -11.81 9.79 14.70
CA ALA A 205 -12.47 11.03 14.96
C ALA A 205 -13.29 11.36 13.71
N THR A 206 -14.53 10.95 13.70
CA THR A 206 -15.56 11.55 12.83
C THR A 206 -15.57 13.03 13.16
N ILE A 207 -15.10 13.87 12.26
CA ILE A 207 -15.35 15.31 12.28
C ILE A 207 -16.74 15.52 11.69
#